data_2567c441d833bc9b40aa03c633fe0308
#
_entry.id   2567c441d833bc9b40aa03c633fe0308
#
_cell.length_a   1.000
_cell.length_b   1.000
_cell.length_c   1.000
_cell.angle_alpha   90.00
_cell.angle_beta   90.00
_cell.angle_gamma   90.00
#
_symmetry.space_group_name_H-M   'P 1'
#
loop_
_entity.id
_entity.type
_entity.pdbx_description
1 polymer ?
#
loop_
_entity_poly.entity_id
_entity_poly.type
_entity_poly.pdbx_seq_one_letter_code
_entity_poly.pdbx_strand_id
1 'polypeptide(L)'
;MQGPYSVCLLNDSFPPLIDGVANTVVNYGRELTKLGDHAIVVTPEHPEADDGRFPFPVARYPSVDTRKLFGYLAGYPFSPETLRQLKEQKVDLLHSHCPVMSTILARSIREVVDAPLVFTSHTKFDVDVAKLIRGRLLQESALYVLASNISACDEVWVVSRGAGENLRSIGDKGDYHVMENGVDMPRGRVSEEAVAAATAGYDLPEGVPVFLFVGRMMWYKGLRIIVDALKLLQAGGQDFRMVFIGGGADAAEVQEYAKPLGNKCIFTGAISQRETLRAWYCRADLFLFPSTYDTNGLVVREAAASDLAAVLIQGSCAAEGVTDGVDGFLIEENAGAMASKLQEICKHPECMAQVGRQAGERLYLSWGDAVKRARERYGVVMENYRMGRYEDHHKPMDGVLNAQGTMMDALARVRDLGDGLAERYREGWEEHKEEFEERREERRGERRSIRSELKQKGEALWQKLDRYL
;
A
#
# COMPACT_ATOMS: atom_id res chain seq x y z
N MET A 1 0.36 -15.78 24.64
CA MET A 1 0.59 -14.85 23.52
C MET A 1 1.74 -15.42 22.72
N GLN A 2 1.56 -15.68 21.43
CA GLN A 2 2.65 -16.06 20.54
C GLN A 2 3.65 -14.88 20.47
N GLY A 3 4.95 -15.17 20.36
CA GLY A 3 6.00 -14.14 20.29
C GLY A 3 5.87 -13.22 19.06
N PRO A 4 6.79 -12.25 18.91
CA PRO A 4 6.80 -11.39 17.73
C PRO A 4 7.04 -12.21 16.46
N TYR A 5 6.32 -11.87 15.38
CA TYR A 5 6.50 -12.43 14.05
C TYR A 5 7.39 -11.54 13.20
N SER A 6 8.15 -12.13 12.30
CA SER A 6 8.86 -11.41 11.24
C SER A 6 8.12 -11.58 9.92
N VAL A 7 7.44 -10.53 9.47
CA VAL A 7 6.55 -10.55 8.30
C VAL A 7 7.13 -9.74 7.16
N CYS A 8 7.33 -10.38 6.02
CA CYS A 8 7.72 -9.71 4.78
C CYS A 8 6.50 -9.35 3.95
N LEU A 9 6.26 -8.07 3.76
CA LEU A 9 5.17 -7.52 2.94
C LEU A 9 5.71 -7.18 1.55
N LEU A 10 5.19 -7.82 0.49
CA LEU A 10 5.67 -7.62 -0.88
C LEU A 10 4.58 -6.93 -1.72
N ASN A 11 4.95 -5.86 -2.42
CA ASN A 11 4.05 -5.18 -3.35
C ASN A 11 4.83 -4.50 -4.49
N ASP A 12 4.24 -4.47 -5.69
CA ASP A 12 4.85 -3.86 -6.88
C ASP A 12 4.74 -2.33 -6.89
N SER A 13 3.88 -1.75 -6.04
CA SER A 13 3.78 -0.30 -5.81
C SER A 13 4.02 0.04 -4.34
N PHE A 14 4.79 1.09 -4.10
CA PHE A 14 5.04 1.63 -2.76
C PHE A 14 5.41 3.11 -2.85
N PRO A 15 5.23 3.93 -1.80
CA PRO A 15 5.60 5.34 -1.89
C PRO A 15 7.01 5.57 -2.47
N PRO A 16 7.16 6.58 -3.34
CA PRO A 16 6.26 7.74 -3.56
C PRO A 16 5.03 7.47 -4.44
N LEU A 17 4.89 6.28 -5.05
CA LEU A 17 3.66 5.91 -5.74
C LEU A 17 2.54 5.72 -4.72
N ILE A 18 1.42 6.42 -4.92
CA ILE A 18 0.28 6.39 -4.00
C ILE A 18 -0.91 5.76 -4.72
N ASP A 19 -1.26 4.56 -4.28
CA ASP A 19 -2.50 3.86 -4.66
C ASP A 19 -3.10 3.14 -3.43
N GLY A 20 -4.25 2.52 -3.60
CA GLY A 20 -4.95 1.85 -2.51
C GLY A 20 -4.17 0.66 -1.92
N VAL A 21 -3.41 -0.06 -2.76
CA VAL A 21 -2.62 -1.23 -2.33
C VAL A 21 -1.35 -0.78 -1.63
N ALA A 22 -0.64 0.22 -2.16
CA ALA A 22 0.52 0.82 -1.51
C ALA A 22 0.18 1.35 -0.11
N ASN A 23 -0.97 2.04 0.03
CA ASN A 23 -1.47 2.50 1.34
C ASN A 23 -1.79 1.34 2.28
N THR A 24 -2.35 0.25 1.77
CA THR A 24 -2.61 -0.97 2.56
C THR A 24 -1.31 -1.53 3.12
N VAL A 25 -0.28 -1.70 2.30
CA VAL A 25 1.03 -2.23 2.73
C VAL A 25 1.69 -1.33 3.76
N VAL A 26 1.63 0.00 3.58
CA VAL A 26 2.12 0.96 4.59
C VAL A 26 1.41 0.79 5.93
N ASN A 27 0.08 0.62 5.91
CA ASN A 27 -0.70 0.44 7.14
C ASN A 27 -0.42 -0.92 7.79
N TYR A 28 -0.31 -2.00 7.02
CA TYR A 28 0.12 -3.30 7.56
C TYR A 28 1.47 -3.19 8.26
N GLY A 29 2.48 -2.60 7.60
CA GLY A 29 3.80 -2.43 8.18
C GLY A 29 3.79 -1.62 9.48
N ARG A 30 3.02 -0.51 9.51
CA ARG A 30 2.88 0.33 10.71
C ARG A 30 2.19 -0.39 11.87
N GLU A 31 1.08 -1.04 11.59
CA GLU A 31 0.28 -1.70 12.64
C GLU A 31 0.98 -2.96 13.16
N LEU A 32 1.64 -3.76 12.32
CA LEU A 32 2.47 -4.88 12.77
C LEU A 32 3.59 -4.39 13.69
N THR A 33 4.30 -3.31 13.32
CA THR A 33 5.34 -2.71 14.17
C THR A 33 4.78 -2.23 15.51
N LYS A 34 3.59 -1.61 15.54
CA LYS A 34 2.92 -1.22 16.80
C LYS A 34 2.54 -2.41 17.67
N LEU A 35 2.22 -3.55 17.06
CA LEU A 35 1.92 -4.81 17.77
C LEU A 35 3.18 -5.50 18.31
N GLY A 36 4.37 -4.96 18.03
CA GLY A 36 5.66 -5.52 18.45
C GLY A 36 6.22 -6.58 17.50
N ASP A 37 5.63 -6.75 16.33
CA ASP A 37 6.15 -7.62 15.28
C ASP A 37 7.24 -6.91 14.45
N HIS A 38 8.05 -7.68 13.73
CA HIS A 38 9.04 -7.19 12.79
C HIS A 38 8.44 -7.20 11.38
N ALA A 39 8.13 -6.03 10.84
CA ALA A 39 7.69 -5.90 9.45
C ALA A 39 8.87 -5.47 8.58
N ILE A 40 9.00 -6.05 7.39
CA ILE A 40 9.85 -5.56 6.31
C ILE A 40 9.02 -5.44 5.04
N VAL A 41 9.15 -4.33 4.32
CA VAL A 41 8.49 -4.15 3.01
C VAL A 41 9.49 -4.40 1.90
N VAL A 42 9.09 -5.19 0.90
CA VAL A 42 9.88 -5.49 -0.29
C VAL A 42 9.16 -4.97 -1.52
N THR A 43 9.81 -4.09 -2.28
CA THR A 43 9.18 -3.35 -3.38
C THR A 43 10.21 -2.95 -4.44
N PRO A 44 9.80 -2.63 -5.70
CA PRO A 44 10.72 -2.13 -6.70
C PRO A 44 11.42 -0.83 -6.31
N GLU A 45 12.62 -0.61 -6.82
CA GLU A 45 13.34 0.66 -6.71
C GLU A 45 12.55 1.79 -7.36
N HIS A 46 12.60 2.96 -6.74
CA HIS A 46 12.06 4.20 -7.29
C HIS A 46 13.05 5.35 -7.02
N PRO A 47 13.38 6.18 -8.02
CA PRO A 47 14.41 7.22 -7.89
C PRO A 47 14.08 8.31 -6.85
N GLU A 48 12.80 8.50 -6.53
CA GLU A 48 12.33 9.51 -5.57
C GLU A 48 11.94 8.87 -4.22
N ALA A 49 12.41 7.65 -3.93
CA ALA A 49 12.07 6.96 -2.69
C ALA A 49 12.70 7.65 -1.47
N ASP A 50 11.89 7.81 -0.42
CA ASP A 50 12.32 8.22 0.91
C ASP A 50 11.77 7.19 1.92
N ASP A 51 12.58 6.18 2.19
CA ASP A 51 12.20 5.05 3.03
C ASP A 51 12.47 5.29 4.51
N GLY A 52 13.31 6.27 4.86
CA GLY A 52 13.65 6.62 6.25
C GLY A 52 12.47 7.15 7.09
N ARG A 53 11.35 7.49 6.44
CA ARG A 53 10.13 7.97 7.12
C ARG A 53 9.24 6.86 7.70
N PHE A 54 9.53 5.58 7.39
CA PHE A 54 8.72 4.46 7.86
C PHE A 54 9.32 3.85 9.14
N PRO A 55 8.49 3.37 10.08
CA PRO A 55 8.96 2.72 11.31
C PRO A 55 9.42 1.27 11.10
N PHE A 56 9.54 0.82 9.87
CA PHE A 56 9.97 -0.50 9.45
C PHE A 56 10.94 -0.41 8.28
N PRO A 57 11.85 -1.36 8.08
CA PRO A 57 12.77 -1.39 6.95
C PRO A 57 12.03 -1.60 5.62
N VAL A 58 12.57 -0.99 4.56
CA VAL A 58 12.12 -1.17 3.18
C VAL A 58 13.31 -1.66 2.35
N ALA A 59 13.20 -2.85 1.80
CA ALA A 59 14.16 -3.42 0.87
C ALA A 59 13.67 -3.21 -0.56
N ARG A 60 14.49 -2.58 -1.40
CA ARG A 60 14.12 -2.32 -2.79
C ARG A 60 14.93 -3.20 -3.72
N TYR A 61 14.23 -3.92 -4.60
CA TYR A 61 14.85 -4.69 -5.66
C TYR A 61 14.88 -3.91 -6.98
N PRO A 62 15.85 -4.21 -7.88
CA PRO A 62 16.05 -3.46 -9.10
C PRO A 62 14.77 -3.32 -9.93
N SER A 63 14.58 -2.16 -10.55
CA SER A 63 13.45 -1.88 -11.41
C SER A 63 13.86 -1.39 -12.80
N VAL A 64 13.00 -1.63 -13.79
CA VAL A 64 13.13 -1.14 -15.16
C VAL A 64 12.07 -0.08 -15.42
N ASP A 65 12.43 1.00 -16.09
CA ASP A 65 11.48 2.08 -16.39
C ASP A 65 10.51 1.66 -17.50
N THR A 66 9.33 1.23 -17.11
CA THR A 66 8.21 0.88 -17.98
C THR A 66 7.08 1.90 -17.96
N ARG A 67 7.31 3.10 -17.37
CA ARG A 67 6.26 4.13 -17.18
C ARG A 67 5.60 4.56 -18.48
N LYS A 68 6.33 4.56 -19.61
CA LYS A 68 5.76 4.87 -20.94
C LYS A 68 4.77 3.81 -21.43
N LEU A 69 4.89 2.57 -20.98
CA LEU A 69 4.06 1.43 -21.41
C LEU A 69 2.93 1.15 -20.43
N PHE A 70 3.24 1.16 -19.12
CA PHE A 70 2.35 0.69 -18.06
C PHE A 70 2.05 1.75 -16.99
N GLY A 71 2.68 2.93 -17.07
CA GLY A 71 2.49 4.00 -16.09
C GLY A 71 3.25 3.84 -14.78
N TYR A 72 4.01 2.74 -14.60
CA TYR A 72 4.82 2.46 -13.40
C TYR A 72 6.16 1.80 -13.75
N LEU A 73 7.03 1.68 -12.75
CA LEU A 73 8.31 0.96 -12.86
C LEU A 73 8.05 -0.53 -12.66
N ALA A 74 8.53 -1.38 -13.58
CA ALA A 74 8.45 -2.83 -13.42
C ALA A 74 9.66 -3.33 -12.64
N GLY A 75 9.43 -4.01 -11.53
CA GLY A 75 10.48 -4.63 -10.74
C GLY A 75 11.11 -5.83 -11.46
N TYR A 76 12.40 -6.05 -11.21
CA TYR A 76 13.10 -7.27 -11.60
C TYR A 76 13.21 -8.20 -10.39
N PRO A 77 12.43 -9.29 -10.33
CA PRO A 77 12.20 -10.04 -9.08
C PRO A 77 13.37 -10.94 -8.63
N PHE A 78 14.49 -10.95 -9.37
CA PHE A 78 15.64 -11.83 -9.08
C PHE A 78 16.82 -11.01 -8.54
N SER A 79 16.78 -10.68 -7.24
CA SER A 79 17.79 -9.87 -6.56
C SER A 79 18.45 -10.65 -5.42
N PRO A 80 19.75 -11.06 -5.57
CA PRO A 80 20.50 -11.70 -4.49
C PRO A 80 20.63 -10.83 -3.25
N GLU A 81 20.74 -9.50 -3.42
CA GLU A 81 20.84 -8.55 -2.32
C GLU A 81 19.56 -8.50 -1.48
N THR A 82 18.39 -8.45 -2.12
CA THR A 82 17.11 -8.51 -1.44
C THR A 82 16.95 -9.82 -0.66
N LEU A 83 17.36 -10.95 -1.25
CA LEU A 83 17.32 -12.25 -0.57
C LEU A 83 18.22 -12.26 0.68
N ARG A 84 19.43 -11.69 0.61
CA ARG A 84 20.34 -11.55 1.74
C ARG A 84 19.68 -10.78 2.90
N GLN A 85 19.11 -9.61 2.60
CA GLN A 85 18.41 -8.79 3.59
C GLN A 85 17.26 -9.55 4.26
N LEU A 86 16.48 -10.32 3.51
CA LEU A 86 15.37 -11.12 4.05
C LEU A 86 15.87 -12.25 4.96
N LYS A 87 17.00 -12.90 4.63
CA LYS A 87 17.60 -13.93 5.49
C LYS A 87 18.13 -13.34 6.80
N GLU A 88 18.74 -12.15 6.76
CA GLU A 88 19.19 -11.43 7.96
C GLU A 88 18.02 -11.09 8.89
N GLN A 89 16.86 -10.75 8.34
CA GLN A 89 15.63 -10.47 9.09
C GLN A 89 14.91 -11.71 9.63
N LYS A 90 15.35 -12.93 9.24
CA LYS A 90 14.75 -14.21 9.68
C LYS A 90 13.21 -14.21 9.49
N VAL A 91 12.78 -14.00 8.26
CA VAL A 91 11.36 -13.89 7.91
C VAL A 91 10.59 -15.17 8.25
N ASP A 92 9.49 -15.04 8.99
CA ASP A 92 8.60 -16.16 9.36
C ASP A 92 7.44 -16.34 8.35
N LEU A 93 7.09 -15.29 7.59
CA LEU A 93 5.96 -15.30 6.67
C LEU A 93 6.16 -14.27 5.54
N LEU A 94 5.84 -14.69 4.32
CA LEU A 94 5.78 -13.84 3.13
C LEU A 94 4.32 -13.47 2.85
N HIS A 95 4.02 -12.19 2.69
CA HIS A 95 2.68 -11.72 2.33
C HIS A 95 2.73 -10.81 1.11
N SER A 96 2.29 -11.33 -0.03
CA SER A 96 2.23 -10.57 -1.29
C SER A 96 0.88 -9.91 -1.49
N HIS A 97 0.91 -8.66 -1.95
CA HIS A 97 -0.27 -7.85 -2.26
C HIS A 97 -0.45 -7.59 -3.77
N CYS A 98 0.51 -8.04 -4.60
CA CYS A 98 0.42 -7.95 -6.05
C CYS A 98 0.78 -9.29 -6.71
N PRO A 99 -0.03 -9.84 -7.65
CA PRO A 99 0.16 -11.18 -8.21
C PRO A 99 1.20 -11.24 -9.31
N VAL A 100 1.95 -10.15 -9.57
CA VAL A 100 2.92 -10.06 -10.65
C VAL A 100 4.33 -10.26 -10.08
N MET A 101 5.20 -9.25 -10.09
CA MET A 101 6.62 -9.41 -9.74
C MET A 101 6.84 -9.74 -8.26
N SER A 102 6.06 -9.13 -7.36
CA SER A 102 6.12 -9.42 -5.92
C SER A 102 5.80 -10.87 -5.60
N THR A 103 4.77 -11.44 -6.21
CA THR A 103 4.43 -12.87 -5.99
C THR A 103 5.46 -13.79 -6.64
N ILE A 104 5.99 -13.46 -7.82
CA ILE A 104 7.07 -14.23 -8.45
C ILE A 104 8.32 -14.25 -7.55
N LEU A 105 8.72 -13.08 -7.02
CA LEU A 105 9.82 -12.99 -6.05
C LEU A 105 9.54 -13.86 -4.82
N ALA A 106 8.38 -13.70 -4.20
CA ALA A 106 8.00 -14.47 -3.01
C ALA A 106 8.05 -15.99 -3.26
N ARG A 107 7.51 -16.48 -4.39
CA ARG A 107 7.58 -17.88 -4.81
C ARG A 107 9.01 -18.37 -5.04
N SER A 108 9.88 -17.50 -5.56
CA SER A 108 11.28 -17.86 -5.82
C SER A 108 12.10 -18.03 -4.54
N ILE A 109 11.74 -17.33 -3.47
CA ILE A 109 12.54 -17.27 -2.24
C ILE A 109 11.94 -18.07 -1.08
N ARG A 110 10.67 -18.47 -1.13
CA ARG A 110 9.95 -19.05 0.00
C ARG A 110 10.64 -20.30 0.60
N GLU A 111 11.20 -21.18 -0.23
CA GLU A 111 11.94 -22.34 0.26
C GLU A 111 13.31 -21.98 0.84
N VAL A 112 13.95 -20.94 0.30
CA VAL A 112 15.27 -20.48 0.79
C VAL A 112 15.14 -19.80 2.15
N VAL A 113 14.02 -19.10 2.41
CA VAL A 113 13.72 -18.49 3.71
C VAL A 113 12.90 -19.41 4.63
N ASP A 114 12.42 -20.55 4.13
CA ASP A 114 11.56 -21.52 4.82
C ASP A 114 10.31 -20.88 5.45
N ALA A 115 9.55 -20.19 4.63
CA ALA A 115 8.38 -19.42 5.08
C ALA A 115 7.15 -19.62 4.18
N PRO A 116 5.93 -19.69 4.75
CA PRO A 116 4.69 -19.72 3.98
C PRO A 116 4.44 -18.42 3.24
N LEU A 117 3.69 -18.53 2.14
CA LEU A 117 3.33 -17.41 1.27
C LEU A 117 1.81 -17.17 1.30
N VAL A 118 1.42 -16.00 1.78
CA VAL A 118 0.04 -15.48 1.71
C VAL A 118 -0.07 -14.49 0.56
N PHE A 119 -1.19 -14.48 -0.13
CA PHE A 119 -1.53 -13.48 -1.13
C PHE A 119 -2.84 -12.78 -0.77
N THR A 120 -2.89 -11.45 -0.82
CA THR A 120 -4.14 -10.67 -0.70
C THR A 120 -4.51 -10.00 -2.01
N SER A 121 -5.73 -10.31 -2.51
CA SER A 121 -6.30 -9.67 -3.70
C SER A 121 -7.02 -8.38 -3.34
N HIS A 122 -6.62 -7.27 -3.99
CA HIS A 122 -7.18 -5.94 -3.77
C HIS A 122 -7.97 -5.40 -4.97
N THR A 123 -7.83 -6.00 -6.15
CA THR A 123 -8.37 -5.47 -7.41
C THR A 123 -9.15 -6.52 -8.19
N LYS A 124 -9.99 -6.08 -9.12
CA LYS A 124 -10.64 -6.92 -10.13
C LYS A 124 -9.73 -7.00 -11.35
N PHE A 125 -8.93 -8.07 -11.44
CA PHE A 125 -7.88 -8.20 -12.45
C PHE A 125 -8.40 -8.29 -13.87
N ASP A 126 -9.59 -8.87 -14.10
CA ASP A 126 -10.23 -8.91 -15.42
C ASP A 126 -10.44 -7.52 -16.01
N VAL A 127 -10.88 -6.58 -15.18
CA VAL A 127 -11.11 -5.19 -15.59
C VAL A 127 -9.79 -4.48 -15.87
N ASP A 128 -8.76 -4.67 -15.05
CA ASP A 128 -7.47 -3.99 -15.23
C ASP A 128 -6.70 -4.56 -16.43
N VAL A 129 -6.72 -5.87 -16.64
CA VAL A 129 -6.15 -6.54 -17.82
C VAL A 129 -6.84 -6.08 -19.09
N ALA A 130 -8.19 -5.96 -19.08
CA ALA A 130 -8.95 -5.48 -20.24
C ALA A 130 -8.61 -4.04 -20.65
N LYS A 131 -8.22 -3.19 -19.71
CA LYS A 131 -7.76 -1.81 -19.99
C LYS A 131 -6.36 -1.75 -20.57
N LEU A 132 -5.46 -2.64 -20.11
CA LEU A 132 -4.04 -2.61 -20.47
C LEU A 132 -3.72 -3.42 -21.72
N ILE A 133 -4.41 -4.54 -21.92
CA ILE A 133 -4.10 -5.52 -22.97
C ILE A 133 -5.21 -5.51 -24.02
N ARG A 134 -4.85 -5.30 -25.30
CA ARG A 134 -5.79 -5.41 -26.42
C ARG A 134 -5.78 -6.83 -26.99
N GLY A 135 -6.97 -7.39 -27.18
CA GLY A 135 -7.16 -8.73 -27.77
C GLY A 135 -7.46 -9.80 -26.72
N ARG A 136 -8.60 -10.48 -26.93
CA ARG A 136 -9.18 -11.44 -25.99
C ARG A 136 -8.22 -12.58 -25.63
N LEU A 137 -7.53 -13.17 -26.60
CA LEU A 137 -6.60 -14.28 -26.35
C LEU A 137 -5.43 -13.87 -25.44
N LEU A 138 -4.89 -12.67 -25.62
CA LEU A 138 -3.81 -12.13 -24.76
C LEU A 138 -4.32 -11.80 -23.36
N GLN A 139 -5.56 -11.30 -23.24
CA GLN A 139 -6.22 -11.06 -21.94
C GLN A 139 -6.42 -12.37 -21.19
N GLU A 140 -6.97 -13.40 -21.83
CA GLU A 140 -7.17 -14.73 -21.24
C GLU A 140 -5.84 -15.35 -20.79
N SER A 141 -4.78 -15.21 -21.62
CA SER A 141 -3.44 -15.70 -21.26
C SER A 141 -2.85 -14.96 -20.05
N ALA A 142 -3.01 -13.64 -20.00
CA ALA A 142 -2.53 -12.83 -18.86
C ALA A 142 -3.29 -13.19 -17.57
N LEU A 143 -4.61 -13.30 -17.64
CA LEU A 143 -5.46 -13.72 -16.50
C LEU A 143 -5.09 -15.12 -16.01
N TYR A 144 -4.82 -16.06 -16.93
CA TYR A 144 -4.35 -17.40 -16.57
C TYR A 144 -3.03 -17.37 -15.82
N VAL A 145 -2.07 -16.56 -16.24
CA VAL A 145 -0.78 -16.41 -15.54
C VAL A 145 -0.97 -15.80 -14.15
N LEU A 146 -1.83 -14.78 -14.02
CA LEU A 146 -2.16 -14.18 -12.72
C LEU A 146 -2.82 -15.18 -11.79
N ALA A 147 -3.85 -15.91 -12.27
CA ALA A 147 -4.54 -16.93 -11.49
C ALA A 147 -3.58 -18.07 -11.07
N SER A 148 -2.65 -18.47 -11.95
CA SER A 148 -1.62 -19.48 -11.63
C SER A 148 -0.66 -19.01 -10.55
N ASN A 149 -0.25 -17.74 -10.57
CA ASN A 149 0.60 -17.17 -9.51
C ASN A 149 -0.13 -17.12 -8.17
N ILE A 150 -1.41 -16.74 -8.17
CA ILE A 150 -2.25 -16.66 -6.97
C ILE A 150 -2.48 -18.05 -6.38
N SER A 151 -2.88 -19.01 -7.21
CA SER A 151 -3.15 -20.39 -6.78
C SER A 151 -1.91 -21.16 -6.28
N ALA A 152 -0.71 -20.62 -6.47
CA ALA A 152 0.54 -21.18 -5.95
C ALA A 152 0.89 -20.66 -4.55
N CYS A 153 0.12 -19.73 -4.00
CA CYS A 153 0.27 -19.25 -2.63
C CYS A 153 -0.36 -20.24 -1.64
N ASP A 154 0.17 -20.30 -0.43
CA ASP A 154 -0.30 -21.23 0.61
C ASP A 154 -1.69 -20.82 1.13
N GLU A 155 -1.95 -19.52 1.25
CA GLU A 155 -3.30 -19.00 1.45
C GLU A 155 -3.59 -17.79 0.55
N VAL A 156 -4.84 -17.72 0.10
CA VAL A 156 -5.38 -16.60 -0.68
C VAL A 156 -6.37 -15.83 0.19
N TRP A 157 -6.10 -14.54 0.35
CA TRP A 157 -6.99 -13.62 1.04
C TRP A 157 -7.62 -12.64 0.05
N VAL A 158 -8.83 -12.21 0.35
CA VAL A 158 -9.57 -11.25 -0.47
C VAL A 158 -10.19 -10.19 0.43
N VAL A 159 -10.30 -8.96 -0.06
CA VAL A 159 -10.82 -7.84 0.73
C VAL A 159 -12.36 -7.84 0.82
N SER A 160 -13.04 -8.68 0.04
CA SER A 160 -14.49 -8.87 0.02
C SER A 160 -14.84 -10.20 -0.65
N ARG A 161 -16.04 -10.72 -0.43
CA ARG A 161 -16.53 -11.93 -1.13
C ARG A 161 -16.58 -11.72 -2.65
N GLY A 162 -17.06 -10.54 -3.10
CA GLY A 162 -17.10 -10.22 -4.52
C GLY A 162 -15.72 -10.15 -5.17
N ALA A 163 -14.67 -9.77 -4.43
CA ALA A 163 -13.30 -9.89 -4.91
C ALA A 163 -12.89 -11.37 -5.04
N GLY A 164 -13.31 -12.24 -4.12
CA GLY A 164 -13.10 -13.69 -4.21
C GLY A 164 -13.80 -14.32 -5.40
N GLU A 165 -15.06 -13.97 -5.64
CA GLU A 165 -15.80 -14.44 -6.81
C GLU A 165 -15.17 -13.94 -8.13
N ASN A 166 -14.59 -12.73 -8.13
CA ASN A 166 -13.81 -12.26 -9.28
C ASN A 166 -12.55 -13.12 -9.50
N LEU A 167 -11.81 -13.52 -8.45
CA LEU A 167 -10.69 -14.46 -8.61
C LEU A 167 -11.14 -15.80 -9.19
N ARG A 168 -12.27 -16.34 -8.74
CA ARG A 168 -12.84 -17.58 -9.31
C ARG A 168 -13.18 -17.42 -10.79
N SER A 169 -13.74 -16.28 -11.19
CA SER A 169 -14.10 -16.02 -12.59
C SER A 169 -12.89 -15.95 -13.53
N ILE A 170 -11.71 -15.60 -13.03
CA ILE A 170 -10.47 -15.56 -13.82
C ILE A 170 -9.67 -16.87 -13.77
N GLY A 171 -10.18 -17.88 -13.05
CA GLY A 171 -9.63 -19.25 -13.08
C GLY A 171 -8.97 -19.73 -11.79
N ASP A 172 -8.93 -18.95 -10.73
CA ASP A 172 -8.53 -19.44 -9.41
C ASP A 172 -9.63 -20.33 -8.83
N LYS A 173 -9.27 -21.56 -8.45
CA LYS A 173 -10.20 -22.58 -7.92
C LYS A 173 -9.98 -22.85 -6.45
N GLY A 174 -9.00 -22.18 -5.83
CA GLY A 174 -8.65 -22.36 -4.43
C GLY A 174 -9.70 -21.76 -3.48
N ASP A 175 -9.58 -22.14 -2.21
CA ASP A 175 -10.31 -21.49 -1.14
C ASP A 175 -9.69 -20.12 -0.86
N TYR A 176 -10.53 -19.19 -0.41
CA TYR A 176 -10.07 -17.87 0.01
C TYR A 176 -10.63 -17.48 1.37
N HIS A 177 -9.91 -16.63 2.05
CA HIS A 177 -10.36 -16.00 3.31
C HIS A 177 -10.66 -14.52 3.08
N VAL A 178 -11.83 -14.06 3.58
CA VAL A 178 -12.16 -12.63 3.55
C VAL A 178 -11.39 -11.92 4.66
N MET A 179 -10.51 -11.02 4.26
CA MET A 179 -9.68 -10.21 5.14
C MET A 179 -9.84 -8.74 4.75
N GLU A 180 -10.79 -8.08 5.39
CA GLU A 180 -11.20 -6.72 5.05
C GLU A 180 -10.11 -5.70 5.42
N ASN A 181 -9.97 -4.68 4.59
CA ASN A 181 -9.09 -3.54 4.88
C ASN A 181 -9.70 -2.62 5.93
N GLY A 182 -8.86 -2.05 6.77
CA GLY A 182 -9.21 -0.96 7.66
C GLY A 182 -9.25 0.40 6.97
N VAL A 183 -9.65 1.42 7.70
CA VAL A 183 -9.58 2.82 7.27
C VAL A 183 -8.69 3.64 8.19
N ASP A 184 -8.10 4.68 7.62
CA ASP A 184 -7.20 5.61 8.32
C ASP A 184 -7.96 6.73 9.06
N MET A 185 -9.28 6.66 9.12
CA MET A 185 -10.11 7.62 9.83
C MET A 185 -10.45 7.09 11.22
N PRO A 186 -10.17 7.83 12.31
CA PRO A 186 -10.65 7.47 13.62
C PRO A 186 -12.18 7.60 13.65
N ARG A 187 -12.84 6.69 14.38
CA ARG A 187 -14.27 6.74 14.56
C ARG A 187 -14.69 7.98 15.36
N GLY A 188 -15.80 8.56 14.97
CA GLY A 188 -16.44 9.70 15.62
C GLY A 188 -16.41 10.98 14.78
N ARG A 189 -17.26 11.90 15.18
CA ARG A 189 -17.41 13.19 14.50
C ARG A 189 -16.32 14.17 14.93
N VAL A 190 -15.93 15.06 14.02
CA VAL A 190 -15.08 16.22 14.37
C VAL A 190 -15.92 17.31 15.03
N SER A 191 -15.29 18.34 15.61
CA SER A 191 -16.01 19.45 16.25
C SER A 191 -16.82 20.27 15.24
N GLU A 192 -17.87 20.92 15.70
CA GLU A 192 -18.72 21.78 14.85
C GLU A 192 -17.92 22.96 14.28
N GLU A 193 -16.91 23.47 15.00
CA GLU A 193 -16.00 24.52 14.51
C GLU A 193 -15.18 24.02 13.34
N ALA A 194 -14.70 22.76 13.38
CA ALA A 194 -13.95 22.15 12.30
C ALA A 194 -14.84 21.94 11.06
N VAL A 195 -16.09 21.52 11.26
CA VAL A 195 -17.10 21.39 10.20
C VAL A 195 -17.35 22.77 9.58
N ALA A 196 -17.63 23.79 10.37
CA ALA A 196 -17.88 25.15 9.90
C ALA A 196 -16.70 25.72 9.11
N ALA A 197 -15.47 25.51 9.60
CA ALA A 197 -14.26 25.94 8.91
C ALA A 197 -14.05 25.26 7.56
N ALA A 198 -14.29 23.94 7.48
CA ALA A 198 -14.11 23.16 6.25
C ALA A 198 -15.17 23.49 5.18
N THR A 199 -16.36 23.92 5.60
CA THR A 199 -17.51 24.22 4.73
C THR A 199 -17.74 25.71 4.50
N ALA A 200 -16.88 26.56 5.05
CA ALA A 200 -16.97 28.01 4.90
C ALA A 200 -16.95 28.43 3.41
N GLY A 201 -17.89 29.30 3.02
CA GLY A 201 -17.99 29.82 1.65
C GLY A 201 -18.78 28.94 0.68
N TYR A 202 -19.27 27.78 1.12
CA TYR A 202 -20.18 26.95 0.31
C TYR A 202 -21.65 27.22 0.68
N ASP A 203 -22.54 27.18 -0.32
CA ASP A 203 -23.98 27.36 -0.13
C ASP A 203 -24.63 26.07 0.42
N LEU A 204 -24.68 25.95 1.75
CA LEU A 204 -25.25 24.82 2.47
C LEU A 204 -26.34 25.28 3.44
N PRO A 205 -27.58 25.61 2.94
CA PRO A 205 -28.65 26.15 3.76
C PRO A 205 -29.09 25.19 4.86
N GLU A 206 -29.49 25.74 6.00
CA GLU A 206 -30.03 24.96 7.11
C GLU A 206 -31.33 24.25 6.69
N GLY A 207 -31.49 23.00 7.13
CA GLY A 207 -32.67 22.17 6.81
C GLY A 207 -32.69 21.60 5.38
N VAL A 208 -31.71 21.90 4.56
CA VAL A 208 -31.54 21.31 3.23
C VAL A 208 -30.55 20.13 3.32
N PRO A 209 -30.95 18.91 2.91
CA PRO A 209 -30.06 17.75 3.01
C PRO A 209 -28.83 17.92 2.11
N VAL A 210 -27.67 17.53 2.66
CA VAL A 210 -26.38 17.55 1.98
C VAL A 210 -25.95 16.12 1.67
N PHE A 211 -25.86 15.81 0.40
CA PHE A 211 -25.35 14.55 -0.10
C PHE A 211 -23.87 14.67 -0.44
N LEU A 212 -23.13 13.60 -0.26
CA LEU A 212 -21.67 13.57 -0.45
C LEU A 212 -21.26 12.39 -1.35
N PHE A 213 -20.36 12.65 -2.26
CA PHE A 213 -19.56 11.64 -2.95
C PHE A 213 -18.08 11.96 -2.72
N VAL A 214 -17.27 10.93 -2.38
CA VAL A 214 -15.82 11.04 -2.26
C VAL A 214 -15.17 9.96 -3.11
N GLY A 215 -14.25 10.34 -3.98
CA GLY A 215 -13.53 9.39 -4.80
C GLY A 215 -13.00 9.96 -6.12
N ARG A 216 -12.33 9.10 -6.89
CA ARG A 216 -11.91 9.50 -8.24
C ARG A 216 -13.14 9.77 -9.12
N MET A 217 -13.16 10.92 -9.76
CA MET A 217 -14.20 11.30 -10.71
C MET A 217 -14.04 10.53 -12.02
N MET A 218 -14.62 9.34 -12.05
CA MET A 218 -14.62 8.41 -13.18
C MET A 218 -16.02 7.86 -13.36
N TRP A 219 -16.53 7.80 -14.61
CA TRP A 219 -17.90 7.36 -14.90
C TRP A 219 -18.27 5.99 -14.33
N TYR A 220 -17.29 5.08 -14.27
CA TYR A 220 -17.51 3.74 -13.71
C TYR A 220 -17.77 3.72 -12.19
N LYS A 221 -17.59 4.84 -11.49
CA LYS A 221 -17.96 5.00 -10.07
C LYS A 221 -19.46 5.28 -9.86
N GLY A 222 -20.28 5.18 -10.91
CA GLY A 222 -21.72 5.39 -10.84
C GLY A 222 -22.14 6.86 -10.80
N LEU A 223 -21.26 7.80 -11.17
CA LEU A 223 -21.54 9.24 -11.14
C LEU A 223 -22.73 9.63 -12.01
N ARG A 224 -22.97 8.92 -13.12
CA ARG A 224 -24.14 9.12 -13.97
C ARG A 224 -25.44 8.81 -13.22
N ILE A 225 -25.46 7.71 -12.44
CA ILE A 225 -26.61 7.33 -11.60
C ILE A 225 -26.91 8.43 -10.59
N ILE A 226 -25.88 8.99 -9.93
CA ILE A 226 -26.04 10.10 -8.97
C ILE A 226 -26.67 11.32 -9.67
N VAL A 227 -26.05 11.81 -10.75
CA VAL A 227 -26.51 13.05 -11.40
C VAL A 227 -27.92 12.90 -11.96
N ASP A 228 -28.23 11.76 -12.58
CA ASP A 228 -29.58 11.54 -13.14
C ASP A 228 -30.64 11.36 -12.05
N ALA A 229 -30.30 10.68 -10.92
CA ALA A 229 -31.18 10.60 -9.76
C ALA A 229 -31.49 11.99 -9.16
N LEU A 230 -30.47 12.86 -9.08
CA LEU A 230 -30.62 14.21 -8.57
C LEU A 230 -31.47 15.10 -9.50
N LYS A 231 -31.40 14.92 -10.84
CA LYS A 231 -32.29 15.56 -11.78
C LYS A 231 -33.75 15.14 -11.56
N LEU A 232 -33.99 13.84 -11.31
CA LEU A 232 -35.33 13.34 -10.99
C LEU A 232 -35.84 13.90 -9.66
N LEU A 233 -34.97 13.95 -8.63
CA LEU A 233 -35.27 14.49 -7.32
C LEU A 233 -35.63 15.98 -7.38
N GLN A 234 -34.89 16.77 -8.15
CA GLN A 234 -35.18 18.19 -8.41
C GLN A 234 -36.50 18.38 -9.15
N ALA A 235 -36.78 17.55 -10.15
CA ALA A 235 -38.07 17.58 -10.89
C ALA A 235 -39.26 17.25 -9.97
N GLY A 236 -39.04 16.41 -8.94
CA GLY A 236 -40.02 16.14 -7.89
C GLY A 236 -40.17 17.23 -6.82
N GLY A 237 -39.46 18.36 -6.95
CA GLY A 237 -39.56 19.53 -6.05
C GLY A 237 -38.75 19.40 -4.76
N GLN A 238 -37.93 18.36 -4.58
CA GLN A 238 -37.08 18.21 -3.42
C GLN A 238 -35.84 19.12 -3.54
N ASP A 239 -35.55 19.92 -2.50
CA ASP A 239 -34.29 20.67 -2.43
C ASP A 239 -33.17 19.81 -1.78
N PHE A 240 -31.94 20.03 -2.21
CA PHE A 240 -30.75 19.34 -1.74
C PHE A 240 -29.47 20.12 -2.08
N ARG A 241 -28.36 19.73 -1.47
CA ARG A 241 -27.01 20.06 -1.96
C ARG A 241 -26.25 18.76 -2.18
N MET A 242 -25.52 18.69 -3.28
CA MET A 242 -24.66 17.56 -3.62
C MET A 242 -23.21 18.01 -3.69
N VAL A 243 -22.35 17.43 -2.88
CA VAL A 243 -20.93 17.73 -2.82
C VAL A 243 -20.12 16.58 -3.43
N PHE A 244 -19.33 16.89 -4.44
CA PHE A 244 -18.39 15.96 -5.06
C PHE A 244 -16.96 16.31 -4.64
N ILE A 245 -16.30 15.39 -3.93
CA ILE A 245 -14.91 15.53 -3.49
C ILE A 245 -14.02 14.54 -4.23
N GLY A 246 -13.04 15.06 -4.93
CA GLY A 246 -12.07 14.29 -5.68
C GLY A 246 -11.72 14.89 -7.03
N GLY A 247 -10.81 14.25 -7.74
CA GLY A 247 -10.43 14.55 -9.11
C GLY A 247 -10.45 13.27 -9.95
N GLY A 248 -10.24 13.38 -11.24
CA GLY A 248 -10.18 12.22 -12.13
C GLY A 248 -10.27 12.64 -13.60
N ALA A 249 -10.06 11.67 -14.49
CA ALA A 249 -10.05 11.94 -15.93
C ALA A 249 -11.40 12.48 -16.43
N ASP A 250 -12.52 12.03 -15.84
CA ASP A 250 -13.85 12.40 -16.28
C ASP A 250 -14.43 13.60 -15.49
N ALA A 251 -13.64 14.25 -14.61
CA ALA A 251 -14.14 15.31 -13.73
C ALA A 251 -14.80 16.47 -14.48
N ALA A 252 -14.20 16.93 -15.57
CA ALA A 252 -14.77 18.02 -16.39
C ALA A 252 -16.09 17.62 -17.06
N GLU A 253 -16.18 16.38 -17.55
CA GLU A 253 -17.40 15.86 -18.18
C GLU A 253 -18.51 15.68 -17.15
N VAL A 254 -18.19 15.22 -15.92
CA VAL A 254 -19.16 15.09 -14.82
C VAL A 254 -19.72 16.46 -14.43
N GLN A 255 -18.85 17.48 -14.30
CA GLN A 255 -19.28 18.85 -14.02
C GLN A 255 -20.19 19.38 -15.10
N GLU A 256 -19.84 19.18 -16.38
CA GLU A 256 -20.69 19.58 -17.52
C GLU A 256 -22.05 18.87 -17.48
N TYR A 257 -22.04 17.56 -17.20
CA TYR A 257 -23.27 16.75 -17.13
C TYR A 257 -24.20 17.15 -15.97
N ALA A 258 -23.65 17.70 -14.90
CA ALA A 258 -24.36 18.16 -13.72
C ALA A 258 -24.85 19.61 -13.84
N LYS A 259 -24.47 20.39 -14.88
CA LYS A 259 -24.87 21.79 -15.07
C LYS A 259 -26.39 22.07 -14.95
N PRO A 260 -27.30 21.20 -15.42
CA PRO A 260 -28.75 21.44 -15.25
C PRO A 260 -29.19 21.52 -13.78
N LEU A 261 -28.40 21.03 -12.83
CA LEU A 261 -28.65 21.10 -11.37
C LEU A 261 -28.21 22.45 -10.76
N GLY A 262 -27.48 23.28 -11.52
CA GLY A 262 -27.06 24.62 -11.10
C GLY A 262 -26.14 24.61 -9.88
N ASN A 263 -26.36 25.54 -8.95
CA ASN A 263 -25.60 25.71 -7.72
C ASN A 263 -25.85 24.62 -6.66
N LYS A 264 -26.77 23.69 -6.89
CA LYS A 264 -27.00 22.55 -6.00
C LYS A 264 -25.89 21.54 -6.04
N CYS A 265 -25.04 21.51 -7.08
CA CYS A 265 -23.86 20.67 -7.19
C CYS A 265 -22.59 21.46 -6.92
N ILE A 266 -21.85 21.04 -5.94
CA ILE A 266 -20.61 21.63 -5.46
C ILE A 266 -19.46 20.68 -5.78
N PHE A 267 -18.43 21.16 -6.47
CA PHE A 267 -17.23 20.41 -6.82
C PHE A 267 -16.03 21.05 -6.13
N THR A 268 -15.47 20.39 -5.10
CA THR A 268 -14.38 20.95 -4.31
C THR A 268 -12.99 20.64 -4.89
N GLY A 269 -12.91 19.71 -5.85
CA GLY A 269 -11.63 19.10 -6.23
C GLY A 269 -11.15 18.09 -5.19
N ALA A 270 -9.89 17.66 -5.30
CA ALA A 270 -9.30 16.71 -4.37
C ALA A 270 -8.91 17.41 -3.05
N ILE A 271 -9.31 16.83 -1.93
CA ILE A 271 -8.94 17.28 -0.58
C ILE A 271 -7.90 16.29 -0.03
N SER A 272 -6.66 16.75 0.18
CA SER A 272 -5.55 15.96 0.73
C SER A 272 -5.47 15.97 2.26
N GLN A 273 -6.00 17.02 2.89
CA GLN A 273 -6.01 17.15 4.35
C GLN A 273 -7.11 16.28 4.96
N ARG A 274 -6.71 15.28 5.75
CA ARG A 274 -7.63 14.29 6.33
C ARG A 274 -8.69 14.91 7.22
N GLU A 275 -8.32 15.83 8.09
CA GLU A 275 -9.29 16.47 9.00
C GLU A 275 -10.33 17.29 8.25
N THR A 276 -9.94 17.98 7.16
CA THR A 276 -10.89 18.66 6.28
C THR A 276 -11.83 17.67 5.60
N LEU A 277 -11.32 16.54 5.11
CA LEU A 277 -12.15 15.50 4.50
C LEU A 277 -13.12 14.89 5.53
N ARG A 278 -12.65 14.61 6.76
CA ARG A 278 -13.52 14.16 7.87
C ARG A 278 -14.63 15.16 8.18
N ALA A 279 -14.31 16.45 8.19
CA ALA A 279 -15.31 17.50 8.40
C ALA A 279 -16.43 17.46 7.34
N TRP A 280 -16.09 17.19 6.08
CA TRP A 280 -17.07 17.01 5.02
C TRP A 280 -17.93 15.75 5.22
N TYR A 281 -17.36 14.61 5.64
CA TYR A 281 -18.15 13.44 6.02
C TYR A 281 -19.09 13.74 7.20
N CYS A 282 -18.62 14.53 8.19
CA CYS A 282 -19.45 14.94 9.32
C CYS A 282 -20.54 15.96 8.94
N ARG A 283 -20.34 16.81 7.89
CA ARG A 283 -21.35 17.78 7.44
C ARG A 283 -22.46 17.13 6.64
N ALA A 284 -22.15 16.07 5.94
CA ALA A 284 -23.11 15.41 5.03
C ALA A 284 -24.18 14.64 5.81
N ASP A 285 -25.35 14.50 5.21
CA ASP A 285 -26.49 13.75 5.73
C ASP A 285 -26.57 12.34 5.13
N LEU A 286 -26.09 12.16 3.87
CA LEU A 286 -25.98 10.88 3.18
C LEU A 286 -24.74 10.82 2.29
N PHE A 287 -24.13 9.66 2.25
CA PHE A 287 -23.05 9.32 1.33
C PHE A 287 -23.59 8.54 0.12
N LEU A 288 -23.44 9.06 -1.09
CA LEU A 288 -23.92 8.42 -2.31
C LEU A 288 -22.77 7.71 -3.03
N PHE A 289 -22.80 6.38 -3.07
CA PHE A 289 -21.72 5.60 -3.68
C PHE A 289 -22.23 4.40 -4.51
N PRO A 290 -22.86 4.65 -5.68
CA PRO A 290 -23.40 3.60 -6.54
C PRO A 290 -22.33 2.97 -7.43
N SER A 291 -21.20 2.57 -6.85
CA SER A 291 -20.11 1.90 -7.57
C SER A 291 -20.24 0.39 -7.49
N THR A 292 -20.22 -0.27 -8.65
CA THR A 292 -20.12 -1.74 -8.76
C THR A 292 -18.68 -2.20 -9.06
N TYR A 293 -17.77 -1.25 -9.27
CA TYR A 293 -16.38 -1.50 -9.61
C TYR A 293 -15.48 -1.79 -8.40
N ASP A 294 -15.71 -1.09 -7.30
CA ASP A 294 -14.87 -1.16 -6.11
C ASP A 294 -14.87 -2.56 -5.47
N THR A 295 -13.72 -2.98 -4.96
CA THR A 295 -13.55 -4.28 -4.32
C THR A 295 -13.84 -4.29 -2.83
N ASN A 296 -13.62 -3.16 -2.13
CA ASN A 296 -13.84 -3.09 -0.68
C ASN A 296 -14.65 -1.86 -0.25
N GLY A 297 -14.73 -0.81 -1.09
CA GLY A 297 -15.48 0.41 -0.76
C GLY A 297 -14.94 1.12 0.47
N LEU A 298 -13.63 1.34 0.58
CA LEU A 298 -13.00 2.02 1.74
C LEU A 298 -13.68 3.33 2.11
N VAL A 299 -14.11 4.12 1.10
CA VAL A 299 -14.83 5.39 1.31
C VAL A 299 -16.18 5.21 2.01
N VAL A 300 -16.82 4.02 1.89
CA VAL A 300 -18.05 3.68 2.62
C VAL A 300 -17.74 3.49 4.11
N ARG A 301 -16.61 2.86 4.42
CA ARG A 301 -16.13 2.70 5.81
C ARG A 301 -15.63 4.01 6.40
N GLU A 302 -15.09 4.92 5.57
CA GLU A 302 -14.75 6.28 5.97
C GLU A 302 -16.01 7.08 6.31
N ALA A 303 -17.08 6.95 5.51
CA ALA A 303 -18.38 7.53 5.83
C ALA A 303 -18.92 6.96 7.15
N ALA A 304 -18.89 5.64 7.32
CA ALA A 304 -19.29 4.97 8.57
C ALA A 304 -18.47 5.44 9.79
N ALA A 305 -17.16 5.70 9.63
CA ALA A 305 -16.32 6.25 10.70
C ALA A 305 -16.83 7.61 11.22
N SER A 306 -17.55 8.37 10.38
CA SER A 306 -18.14 9.68 10.71
C SER A 306 -19.65 9.60 11.01
N ASP A 307 -20.18 8.41 11.29
CA ASP A 307 -21.60 8.12 11.51
C ASP A 307 -22.49 8.58 10.33
N LEU A 308 -22.01 8.46 9.10
CA LEU A 308 -22.70 8.86 7.88
C LEU A 308 -23.22 7.62 7.13
N ALA A 309 -24.54 7.54 6.93
CA ALA A 309 -25.18 6.47 6.20
C ALA A 309 -24.86 6.55 4.70
N ALA A 310 -24.62 5.39 4.07
CA ALA A 310 -24.34 5.29 2.64
C ALA A 310 -25.53 4.74 1.85
N VAL A 311 -25.73 5.23 0.61
CA VAL A 311 -26.64 4.66 -0.39
C VAL A 311 -25.79 3.92 -1.42
N LEU A 312 -26.01 2.60 -1.53
CA LEU A 312 -25.15 1.66 -2.24
C LEU A 312 -25.97 0.80 -3.21
N ILE A 313 -25.32 0.27 -4.25
CA ILE A 313 -25.92 -0.73 -5.14
C ILE A 313 -25.99 -2.08 -4.44
N GLN A 314 -27.18 -2.66 -4.37
CA GLN A 314 -27.40 -4.00 -3.84
C GLN A 314 -26.55 -5.04 -4.59
N GLY A 315 -25.83 -5.92 -3.85
CA GLY A 315 -24.97 -6.94 -4.41
C GLY A 315 -23.60 -6.43 -4.87
N SER A 316 -23.28 -5.14 -4.76
CA SER A 316 -21.93 -4.65 -4.99
C SER A 316 -20.97 -5.03 -3.86
N CYS A 317 -19.67 -5.12 -4.14
CA CYS A 317 -18.65 -5.34 -3.11
C CYS A 317 -18.64 -4.25 -2.03
N ALA A 318 -18.98 -3.00 -2.42
CA ALA A 318 -19.06 -1.88 -1.50
C ALA A 318 -20.25 -1.98 -0.51
N ALA A 319 -21.27 -2.78 -0.87
CA ALA A 319 -22.45 -3.04 -0.04
C ALA A 319 -22.34 -4.32 0.80
N GLU A 320 -21.23 -5.05 0.73
CA GLU A 320 -21.06 -6.24 1.55
C GLU A 320 -21.10 -5.93 3.04
N GLY A 321 -21.90 -6.72 3.78
CA GLY A 321 -22.13 -6.54 5.21
C GLY A 321 -23.18 -5.48 5.55
N VAL A 322 -23.69 -4.73 4.55
CA VAL A 322 -24.72 -3.70 4.74
C VAL A 322 -26.11 -4.34 4.74
N THR A 323 -26.92 -3.95 5.73
CA THR A 323 -28.33 -4.33 5.87
C THR A 323 -29.20 -3.11 5.56
N ASP A 324 -30.07 -3.20 4.52
CA ASP A 324 -30.91 -2.10 4.07
C ASP A 324 -31.78 -1.52 5.23
N GLY A 325 -31.75 -0.19 5.36
CA GLY A 325 -32.47 0.55 6.38
C GLY A 325 -31.93 0.41 7.81
N VAL A 326 -30.86 -0.38 8.03
CA VAL A 326 -30.25 -0.58 9.34
C VAL A 326 -28.92 0.16 9.47
N ASP A 327 -27.95 -0.15 8.61
CA ASP A 327 -26.60 0.42 8.63
C ASP A 327 -26.16 0.95 7.26
N GLY A 328 -27.12 1.12 6.34
CA GLY A 328 -26.99 1.70 5.02
C GLY A 328 -28.31 1.57 4.26
N PHE A 329 -28.33 2.08 3.04
CA PHE A 329 -29.48 1.97 2.15
C PHE A 329 -29.05 1.29 0.85
N LEU A 330 -29.82 0.27 0.43
CA LEU A 330 -29.55 -0.50 -0.76
C LEU A 330 -30.51 -0.15 -1.88
N ILE A 331 -30.00 -0.01 -3.09
CA ILE A 331 -30.79 0.31 -4.29
C ILE A 331 -30.43 -0.62 -5.45
N GLU A 332 -31.31 -0.73 -6.43
CA GLU A 332 -30.97 -1.29 -7.74
C GLU A 332 -30.02 -0.34 -8.51
N GLU A 333 -29.25 -0.88 -9.45
CA GLU A 333 -28.26 -0.13 -10.26
C GLU A 333 -28.94 0.76 -11.31
N ASN A 334 -29.75 1.73 -10.87
CA ASN A 334 -30.37 2.73 -11.76
C ASN A 334 -30.71 4.02 -11.03
N ALA A 335 -30.82 5.12 -11.80
CA ALA A 335 -31.09 6.44 -11.28
C ALA A 335 -32.52 6.58 -10.68
N GLY A 336 -33.51 5.87 -11.22
CA GLY A 336 -34.87 5.87 -10.70
C GLY A 336 -34.99 5.29 -9.30
N ALA A 337 -34.30 4.14 -9.05
CA ALA A 337 -34.24 3.52 -7.74
C ALA A 337 -33.56 4.43 -6.73
N MET A 338 -32.43 5.07 -7.10
CA MET A 338 -31.75 6.04 -6.25
C MET A 338 -32.64 7.25 -5.93
N ALA A 339 -33.30 7.86 -6.94
CA ALA A 339 -34.16 9.01 -6.74
C ALA A 339 -35.34 8.68 -5.80
N SER A 340 -35.98 7.51 -6.00
CA SER A 340 -37.07 7.06 -5.15
C SER A 340 -36.61 6.84 -3.70
N LYS A 341 -35.46 6.19 -3.48
CA LYS A 341 -34.89 5.97 -2.15
C LYS A 341 -34.54 7.31 -1.49
N LEU A 342 -33.91 8.25 -2.21
CA LEU A 342 -33.60 9.58 -1.67
C LEU A 342 -34.84 10.36 -1.30
N GLN A 343 -35.90 10.29 -2.13
CA GLN A 343 -37.17 10.94 -1.84
C GLN A 343 -37.88 10.36 -0.60
N GLU A 344 -37.79 9.03 -0.40
CA GLU A 344 -38.29 8.34 0.79
C GLU A 344 -37.55 8.82 2.03
N ILE A 345 -36.19 8.77 2.01
CA ILE A 345 -35.34 9.10 3.14
C ILE A 345 -35.47 10.59 3.51
N CYS A 346 -35.56 11.50 2.55
CA CYS A 346 -35.73 12.94 2.81
C CYS A 346 -37.03 13.30 3.54
N LYS A 347 -38.04 12.43 3.50
CA LYS A 347 -39.26 12.61 4.30
C LYS A 347 -39.08 12.26 5.76
N HIS A 348 -38.02 11.51 6.10
CA HIS A 348 -37.73 10.99 7.42
C HIS A 348 -36.26 11.25 7.78
N PRO A 349 -35.82 12.52 7.91
CA PRO A 349 -34.41 12.88 8.08
C PRO A 349 -33.78 12.26 9.34
N GLU A 350 -34.57 11.96 10.37
CA GLU A 350 -34.14 11.24 11.58
C GLU A 350 -33.58 9.85 11.30
N CYS A 351 -34.07 9.19 10.24
CA CYS A 351 -33.56 7.88 9.80
C CYS A 351 -32.11 7.96 9.32
N MET A 352 -31.70 9.05 8.65
CA MET A 352 -30.32 9.22 8.13
C MET A 352 -29.32 9.14 9.29
N ALA A 353 -29.56 9.91 10.36
CA ALA A 353 -28.68 9.94 11.53
C ALA A 353 -28.69 8.63 12.32
N GLN A 354 -29.85 7.94 12.40
CA GLN A 354 -29.94 6.64 13.07
C GLN A 354 -29.16 5.57 12.31
N VAL A 355 -29.40 5.45 11.02
CA VAL A 355 -28.70 4.48 10.14
C VAL A 355 -27.20 4.78 10.08
N GLY A 356 -26.81 6.06 10.06
CA GLY A 356 -25.40 6.46 10.11
C GLY A 356 -24.69 6.03 11.39
N ARG A 357 -25.31 6.20 12.56
CA ARG A 357 -24.74 5.69 13.82
C ARG A 357 -24.59 4.18 13.83
N GLN A 358 -25.57 3.45 13.30
CA GLN A 358 -25.47 1.99 13.16
C GLN A 358 -24.38 1.58 12.17
N ALA A 359 -24.20 2.33 11.08
CA ALA A 359 -23.07 2.13 10.17
C ALA A 359 -21.73 2.28 10.90
N GLY A 360 -21.58 3.34 11.71
CA GLY A 360 -20.38 3.57 12.53
C GLY A 360 -20.11 2.45 13.53
N GLU A 361 -21.14 1.81 14.05
CA GLU A 361 -21.00 0.68 15.00
C GLU A 361 -20.64 -0.64 14.30
N ARG A 362 -21.18 -0.90 13.14
CA ARG A 362 -21.16 -2.22 12.52
C ARG A 362 -20.19 -2.34 11.34
N LEU A 363 -19.97 -1.26 10.58
CA LEU A 363 -19.19 -1.27 9.35
C LEU A 363 -17.79 -0.66 9.53
N TYR A 364 -17.57 0.11 10.59
CA TYR A 364 -16.26 0.69 10.87
C TYR A 364 -15.24 -0.40 11.21
N LEU A 365 -14.08 -0.31 10.59
CA LEU A 365 -12.94 -1.15 10.89
C LEU A 365 -11.67 -0.31 10.84
N SER A 366 -10.97 -0.20 11.97
CA SER A 366 -9.65 0.46 12.01
C SER A 366 -8.57 -0.41 11.37
N TRP A 367 -7.49 0.22 10.87
CA TRP A 367 -6.32 -0.56 10.45
C TRP A 367 -5.72 -1.40 11.58
N GLY A 368 -5.73 -0.88 12.82
CA GLY A 368 -5.28 -1.64 13.99
C GLY A 368 -6.04 -2.96 14.18
N ASP A 369 -7.38 -2.91 14.07
CA ASP A 369 -8.20 -4.12 14.20
C ASP A 369 -8.09 -5.05 12.98
N ALA A 370 -8.02 -4.49 11.77
CA ALA A 370 -7.84 -5.27 10.55
C ALA A 370 -6.51 -6.05 10.58
N VAL A 371 -5.41 -5.37 10.91
CA VAL A 371 -4.09 -6.01 10.98
C VAL A 371 -3.99 -6.99 12.16
N LYS A 372 -4.67 -6.71 13.28
CA LYS A 372 -4.75 -7.67 14.39
C LYS A 372 -5.42 -8.98 13.97
N ARG A 373 -6.53 -8.91 13.22
CA ARG A 373 -7.17 -10.10 12.63
C ARG A 373 -6.24 -10.84 11.67
N ALA A 374 -5.53 -10.09 10.80
CA ALA A 374 -4.54 -10.66 9.89
C ALA A 374 -3.41 -11.35 10.65
N ARG A 375 -2.90 -10.75 11.72
CA ARG A 375 -1.87 -11.32 12.60
C ARG A 375 -2.30 -12.63 13.26
N GLU A 376 -3.53 -12.68 13.74
CA GLU A 376 -4.11 -13.91 14.28
C GLU A 376 -4.14 -15.02 13.23
N ARG A 377 -4.51 -14.68 11.99
CA ARG A 377 -4.50 -15.63 10.86
C ARG A 377 -3.09 -16.04 10.46
N TYR A 378 -2.09 -15.16 10.49
CA TYR A 378 -0.69 -15.53 10.25
C TYR A 378 -0.22 -16.66 11.17
N GLY A 379 -0.63 -16.63 12.45
CA GLY A 379 -0.33 -17.72 13.38
C GLY A 379 -0.86 -19.07 12.90
N VAL A 380 -2.08 -19.09 12.35
CA VAL A 380 -2.69 -20.31 11.79
C VAL A 380 -1.96 -20.75 10.52
N VAL A 381 -1.62 -19.80 9.64
CA VAL A 381 -0.88 -20.09 8.40
C VAL A 381 0.47 -20.74 8.69
N MET A 382 1.24 -20.16 9.59
CA MET A 382 2.55 -20.69 9.97
C MET A 382 2.46 -22.08 10.63
N GLU A 383 1.43 -22.33 11.43
CA GLU A 383 1.18 -23.64 12.01
C GLU A 383 0.82 -24.67 10.94
N ASN A 384 -0.08 -24.33 10.01
CA ASN A 384 -0.46 -25.19 8.89
C ASN A 384 0.75 -25.52 8.00
N TYR A 385 1.62 -24.54 7.74
CA TYR A 385 2.84 -24.72 6.97
C TYR A 385 3.78 -25.73 7.64
N ARG A 386 4.03 -25.57 8.94
CA ARG A 386 4.86 -26.51 9.73
C ARG A 386 4.29 -27.95 9.77
N MET A 387 2.96 -28.07 9.63
CA MET A 387 2.26 -29.37 9.55
C MET A 387 2.22 -29.97 8.14
N GLY A 388 2.81 -29.32 7.13
CA GLY A 388 2.82 -29.78 5.73
C GLY A 388 1.46 -29.72 5.03
N ARG A 389 0.50 -28.88 5.52
CA ARG A 389 -0.87 -28.83 4.96
C ARG A 389 -0.96 -28.12 3.62
N TYR A 390 0.11 -27.50 3.14
CA TYR A 390 0.16 -26.73 1.90
C TYR A 390 0.99 -27.38 0.79
N GLU A 391 1.46 -28.61 0.96
CA GLU A 391 2.29 -29.32 -0.03
C GLU A 391 1.61 -29.43 -1.41
N ASP A 392 0.28 -29.59 -1.45
CA ASP A 392 -0.49 -29.68 -2.68
C ASP A 392 -0.65 -28.33 -3.43
N HIS A 393 -0.28 -27.22 -2.81
CA HIS A 393 -0.36 -25.88 -3.41
C HIS A 393 0.80 -25.58 -4.37
N HIS A 394 1.85 -26.41 -4.34
CA HIS A 394 3.00 -26.24 -5.21
C HIS A 394 2.64 -26.50 -6.68
N LYS A 395 3.10 -25.64 -7.58
CA LYS A 395 2.84 -25.71 -9.02
C LYS A 395 4.11 -26.12 -9.78
N PRO A 396 4.02 -26.71 -10.99
CA PRO A 396 5.18 -27.15 -11.77
C PRO A 396 6.24 -26.03 -11.98
N MET A 397 5.80 -24.78 -12.05
CA MET A 397 6.70 -23.62 -12.22
C MET A 397 7.51 -23.32 -10.96
N ASP A 398 7.10 -23.80 -9.78
CA ASP A 398 7.82 -23.60 -8.53
C ASP A 398 9.20 -24.25 -8.56
N GLY A 399 9.37 -25.39 -9.21
CA GLY A 399 10.67 -26.01 -9.38
C GLY A 399 11.69 -25.11 -10.11
N VAL A 400 11.23 -24.35 -11.11
CA VAL A 400 12.08 -23.37 -11.83
C VAL A 400 12.36 -22.17 -10.94
N LEU A 401 11.35 -21.65 -10.26
CA LEU A 401 11.48 -20.49 -9.37
C LEU A 401 12.36 -20.80 -8.16
N ASN A 402 12.24 -21.99 -7.58
CA ASN A 402 13.08 -22.47 -6.48
C ASN A 402 14.55 -22.64 -6.91
N ALA A 403 14.79 -23.16 -8.13
CA ALA A 403 16.13 -23.23 -8.69
C ALA A 403 16.76 -21.83 -8.85
N GLN A 404 15.96 -20.83 -9.27
CA GLN A 404 16.39 -19.44 -9.35
C GLN A 404 16.66 -18.85 -7.95
N GLY A 405 15.81 -19.13 -6.95
CA GLY A 405 16.01 -18.73 -5.56
C GLY A 405 17.32 -19.30 -5.00
N THR A 406 17.57 -20.59 -5.23
CA THR A 406 18.80 -21.27 -4.84
C THR A 406 20.03 -20.66 -5.52
N MET A 407 19.93 -20.30 -6.81
CA MET A 407 21.01 -19.62 -7.53
C MET A 407 21.26 -18.22 -6.97
N MET A 408 20.22 -17.46 -6.64
CA MET A 408 20.37 -16.15 -5.99
C MET A 408 21.06 -16.27 -4.62
N ASP A 409 20.69 -17.27 -3.83
CA ASP A 409 21.35 -17.55 -2.54
C ASP A 409 22.84 -17.89 -2.72
N ALA A 410 23.17 -18.71 -3.71
CA ALA A 410 24.56 -19.03 -4.03
C ALA A 410 25.36 -17.78 -4.45
N LEU A 411 24.79 -16.92 -5.29
CA LEU A 411 25.40 -15.65 -5.70
C LEU A 411 25.57 -14.68 -4.54
N ALA A 412 24.60 -14.59 -3.63
CA ALA A 412 24.70 -13.77 -2.42
C ALA A 412 25.88 -14.24 -1.53
N ARG A 413 25.99 -15.55 -1.30
CA ARG A 413 27.13 -16.14 -0.53
C ARG A 413 28.48 -15.86 -1.16
N VAL A 414 28.60 -15.98 -2.50
CA VAL A 414 29.84 -15.67 -3.22
C VAL A 414 30.23 -14.20 -3.05
N ARG A 415 29.26 -13.30 -3.11
CA ARG A 415 29.47 -11.87 -2.87
C ARG A 415 29.93 -11.59 -1.45
N ASP A 416 29.28 -12.17 -0.44
CA ASP A 416 29.65 -12.04 0.97
C ASP A 416 31.09 -12.53 1.23
N LEU A 417 31.49 -13.64 0.58
CA LEU A 417 32.87 -14.13 0.62
C LEU A 417 33.85 -13.15 -0.06
N GLY A 418 33.44 -12.55 -1.19
CA GLY A 418 34.23 -11.53 -1.89
C GLY A 418 34.41 -10.26 -1.07
N ASP A 419 33.34 -9.77 -0.46
CA ASP A 419 33.35 -8.57 0.39
C ASP A 419 34.20 -8.81 1.65
N GLY A 420 34.10 -9.97 2.28
CA GLY A 420 34.93 -10.33 3.42
C GLY A 420 36.41 -10.53 3.08
N LEU A 421 36.74 -10.93 1.84
CA LEU A 421 38.12 -10.98 1.36
C LEU A 421 38.66 -9.56 1.06
N ALA A 422 37.84 -8.72 0.47
CA ALA A 422 38.18 -7.33 0.16
C ALA A 422 38.41 -6.49 1.43
N GLU A 423 37.62 -6.74 2.47
CA GLU A 423 37.77 -6.09 3.78
C GLU A 423 39.07 -6.51 4.47
N ARG A 424 39.38 -7.81 4.53
CA ARG A 424 40.68 -8.33 5.04
C ARG A 424 41.87 -7.80 4.24
N TYR A 425 41.70 -7.62 2.92
CA TYR A 425 42.75 -7.05 2.06
C TYR A 425 42.96 -5.56 2.35
N ARG A 426 41.89 -4.85 2.65
CA ARG A 426 41.94 -3.43 3.00
C ARG A 426 42.57 -3.22 4.39
N GLU A 427 42.16 -4.01 5.38
CA GLU A 427 42.76 -3.98 6.72
C GLU A 427 44.25 -4.29 6.66
N GLY A 428 44.65 -5.36 5.98
CA GLY A 428 46.08 -5.69 5.83
C GLY A 428 46.88 -4.65 5.03
N TRP A 429 46.22 -3.89 4.12
CA TRP A 429 46.85 -2.82 3.37
C TRP A 429 47.02 -1.55 4.26
N GLU A 430 46.06 -1.27 5.12
CA GLU A 430 46.12 -0.17 6.07
C GLU A 430 47.21 -0.44 7.15
N GLU A 431 47.28 -1.64 7.72
CA GLU A 431 48.33 -2.04 8.63
C GLU A 431 49.74 -1.93 7.97
N HIS A 432 49.89 -2.39 6.72
CA HIS A 432 51.16 -2.26 5.99
C HIS A 432 51.51 -0.80 5.67
N LYS A 433 50.54 0.04 5.46
CA LYS A 433 50.74 1.47 5.22
C LYS A 433 51.19 2.18 6.50
N GLU A 434 50.58 1.86 7.64
CA GLU A 434 50.96 2.40 8.94
C GLU A 434 52.40 1.97 9.30
N GLU A 435 52.76 0.68 9.18
CA GLU A 435 54.13 0.22 9.35
C GLU A 435 55.15 0.90 8.43
N PHE A 436 54.76 1.18 7.19
CA PHE A 436 55.64 1.87 6.25
C PHE A 436 55.82 3.33 6.59
N GLU A 437 54.80 4.01 7.09
CA GLU A 437 54.87 5.39 7.54
C GLU A 437 55.68 5.50 8.84
N GLU A 438 55.51 4.59 9.80
CA GLU A 438 56.35 4.51 11.02
C GLU A 438 57.83 4.33 10.69
N ARG A 439 58.18 3.35 9.85
CA ARG A 439 59.58 3.13 9.40
C ARG A 439 60.16 4.33 8.66
N ARG A 440 59.30 5.09 7.97
CA ARG A 440 59.72 6.31 7.27
C ARG A 440 59.97 7.48 8.22
N GLU A 441 59.17 7.55 9.30
CA GLU A 441 59.40 8.55 10.37
C GLU A 441 60.63 8.24 11.22
N GLU A 442 60.83 7.00 11.57
CA GLU A 442 62.06 6.53 12.27
C GLU A 442 63.32 6.90 11.47
N ARG A 443 63.34 6.58 10.16
CA ARG A 443 64.49 6.95 9.29
C ARG A 443 64.67 8.46 9.16
N ARG A 444 63.57 9.26 9.22
CA ARG A 444 63.64 10.73 9.24
C ARG A 444 64.19 11.22 10.58
N GLY A 445 63.83 10.62 11.66
CA GLY A 445 64.36 10.88 13.01
C GLY A 445 65.85 10.63 13.09
N GLU A 446 66.32 9.43 12.65
CA GLU A 446 67.73 9.08 12.57
C GLU A 446 68.53 10.06 11.70
N ARG A 447 68.05 10.43 10.52
CA ARG A 447 68.70 11.41 9.65
C ARG A 447 68.78 12.82 10.28
N ARG A 448 67.79 13.23 11.07
CA ARG A 448 67.82 14.50 11.82
C ARG A 448 68.81 14.46 12.94
N SER A 449 68.93 13.34 13.67
CA SER A 449 69.89 13.11 14.72
C SER A 449 71.31 13.19 14.19
N ILE A 450 71.62 12.41 13.12
CA ILE A 450 72.95 12.41 12.46
C ILE A 450 73.32 13.82 11.96
N ARG A 451 72.37 14.55 11.39
CA ARG A 451 72.61 15.92 10.88
C ARG A 451 72.87 16.90 12.00
N SER A 452 72.23 16.73 13.18
CA SER A 452 72.45 17.51 14.39
C SER A 452 73.83 17.28 14.96
N GLU A 453 74.23 15.98 15.07
CA GLU A 453 75.61 15.62 15.53
C GLU A 453 76.71 16.16 14.61
N LEU A 454 76.53 16.04 13.30
CA LEU A 454 77.46 16.56 12.31
C LEU A 454 77.60 18.10 12.42
N LYS A 455 76.47 18.78 12.66
CA LYS A 455 76.48 20.25 12.85
C LYS A 455 77.22 20.62 14.15
N GLN A 456 76.95 19.93 15.28
CA GLN A 456 77.70 20.16 16.54
C GLN A 456 79.21 19.87 16.41
N LYS A 457 79.59 18.79 15.75
CA LYS A 457 81.00 18.47 15.49
C LYS A 457 81.65 19.50 14.58
N GLY A 458 80.95 20.01 13.57
CA GLY A 458 81.38 21.10 12.69
C GLY A 458 81.61 22.41 13.43
N GLU A 459 80.64 22.81 14.28
CA GLU A 459 80.75 24.02 15.12
C GLU A 459 81.92 23.91 16.15
N ALA A 460 82.12 22.74 16.75
CA ALA A 460 83.22 22.47 17.65
C ALA A 460 84.60 22.52 16.94
N LEU A 461 84.67 22.06 15.70
CA LEU A 461 85.87 22.15 14.85
C LEU A 461 86.20 23.60 14.47
N TRP A 462 85.17 24.37 14.11
CA TRP A 462 85.30 25.79 13.82
C TRP A 462 85.79 26.58 15.05
N GLN A 463 85.28 26.35 16.24
CA GLN A 463 85.71 26.99 17.48
C GLN A 463 87.18 26.63 17.86
N LYS A 464 87.63 25.43 17.45
CA LYS A 464 89.05 25.06 17.62
C LYS A 464 89.93 25.76 16.61
N LEU A 465 89.55 25.90 15.37
CA LEU A 465 90.30 26.56 14.33
C LEU A 465 90.43 28.14 14.58
N ASP A 466 89.36 28.69 15.14
CA ASP A 466 89.35 30.20 15.48
C ASP A 466 90.30 30.53 16.65
N ARG A 467 90.87 29.57 17.37
CA ARG A 467 91.87 29.75 18.40
C ARG A 467 93.34 29.69 17.87
N TYR A 468 93.44 29.30 16.58
CA TYR A 468 94.76 29.19 15.94
C TYR A 468 95.01 30.17 14.79
N LEU A 469 93.98 31.00 14.48
CA LEU A 469 94.02 32.18 13.62
C LEU A 469 94.00 33.45 14.45
#